data_502f9bd01a353aec32b0539853b2cb8c
#
_entry.id   502f9bd01a353aec32b0539853b2cb8c
#
_cell.length_a   1.000
_cell.length_b   1.000
_cell.length_c   1.000
_cell.angle_alpha   90.00
_cell.angle_beta   90.00
_cell.angle_gamma   90.00
#
_symmetry.space_group_name_H-M   'P 1'
#
loop_
_entity.id
_entity.type
_entity.pdbx_description
1 polymer ?
#
loop_
_entity_poly.entity_id
_entity_poly.type
_entity_poly.pdbx_seq_one_letter_code
_entity_poly.pdbx_strand_id
1 'polypeptide(L)'
;MERVKGDIIGSNWLSRSEESRTRLLAQLKGYVDEMRALQPPGPGIANANGGSLHDSRLPGLCLDTPVCTAIRFGPFEDIPAFHRWLTKPFDQPDESLPTESNDLIKQYRDTDWGQPVFTHGDLSCLNILVDGENITGIIDWETAGWYPSYWEYVSANKMNIRNIFWYDYVYRFLEPKPKDLEMDRIRERRFGLFG
;
A
#
# COMPACT_ATOMS: atom_id res chain seq x y z
N MET A 1 -23.22 -6.37 -10.29
CA MET A 1 -22.04 -6.82 -9.53
C MET A 1 -22.46 -8.03 -8.73
N GLU A 2 -21.75 -9.14 -8.84
CA GLU A 2 -22.04 -10.34 -8.06
C GLU A 2 -21.74 -10.10 -6.58
N ARG A 3 -22.62 -10.59 -5.70
CA ARG A 3 -22.42 -10.47 -4.25
C ARG A 3 -21.49 -11.59 -3.79
N VAL A 4 -20.30 -11.26 -3.33
CA VAL A 4 -19.40 -12.21 -2.69
C VAL A 4 -19.99 -12.60 -1.33
N LYS A 5 -20.08 -13.91 -1.07
CA LYS A 5 -20.60 -14.46 0.19
C LYS A 5 -19.54 -14.39 1.28
N GLY A 6 -19.95 -14.07 2.49
CA GLY A 6 -19.06 -14.04 3.67
C GLY A 6 -19.15 -12.74 4.45
N ASP A 7 -18.52 -12.75 5.61
CA ASP A 7 -18.36 -11.61 6.50
C ASP A 7 -16.92 -11.08 6.45
N ILE A 8 -16.71 -9.81 6.80
CA ILE A 8 -15.36 -9.27 6.92
C ILE A 8 -14.56 -10.03 7.99
N ILE A 9 -13.32 -10.40 7.67
CA ILE A 9 -12.46 -11.21 8.54
C ILE A 9 -12.28 -10.56 9.93
N GLY A 10 -12.29 -9.22 9.99
CA GLY A 10 -12.16 -8.46 11.23
C GLY A 10 -13.31 -8.62 12.22
N SER A 11 -14.53 -8.95 11.77
CA SER A 11 -15.73 -8.98 12.61
C SER A 11 -15.63 -9.96 13.78
N ASN A 12 -15.00 -11.12 13.57
CA ASN A 12 -14.89 -12.20 14.58
C ASN A 12 -13.42 -12.61 14.83
N TRP A 13 -12.46 -11.78 14.41
CA TRP A 13 -11.04 -12.16 14.45
C TRP A 13 -10.55 -12.54 15.82
N LEU A 14 -10.83 -11.73 16.84
CA LEU A 14 -10.34 -11.93 18.20
C LEU A 14 -10.99 -13.15 18.88
N SER A 15 -12.16 -13.57 18.46
CA SER A 15 -12.85 -14.77 18.99
C SER A 15 -12.45 -16.06 18.30
N ARG A 16 -11.73 -16.01 17.16
CA ARG A 16 -11.23 -17.21 16.47
C ARG A 16 -10.09 -17.88 17.24
N SER A 17 -10.00 -19.20 17.14
CA SER A 17 -8.84 -19.93 17.65
C SER A 17 -7.57 -19.56 16.87
N GLU A 18 -6.41 -19.74 17.49
CA GLU A 18 -5.13 -19.48 16.80
C GLU A 18 -4.94 -20.40 15.58
N GLU A 19 -5.46 -21.60 15.62
CA GLU A 19 -5.45 -22.53 14.50
C GLU A 19 -6.27 -22.01 13.32
N SER A 20 -7.48 -21.48 13.59
CA SER A 20 -8.33 -20.83 12.59
C SER A 20 -7.64 -19.61 11.96
N ARG A 21 -7.07 -18.74 12.80
CA ARG A 21 -6.32 -17.56 12.30
C ARG A 21 -5.14 -17.97 11.43
N THR A 22 -4.39 -18.98 11.85
CA THR A 22 -3.23 -19.48 11.09
C THR A 22 -3.63 -20.01 9.72
N ARG A 23 -4.74 -20.76 9.61
CA ARG A 23 -5.28 -21.24 8.33
C ARG A 23 -5.69 -20.11 7.41
N LEU A 24 -6.42 -19.14 7.92
CA LEU A 24 -6.87 -17.99 7.11
C LEU A 24 -5.69 -17.13 6.65
N LEU A 25 -4.70 -16.87 7.51
CA LEU A 25 -3.52 -16.10 7.13
C LEU A 25 -2.65 -16.84 6.10
N ALA A 26 -2.59 -18.17 6.17
CA ALA A 26 -1.89 -18.98 5.16
C ALA A 26 -2.59 -18.90 3.79
N GLN A 27 -3.95 -18.92 3.76
CA GLN A 27 -4.71 -18.69 2.52
C GLN A 27 -4.46 -17.27 1.98
N LEU A 28 -4.54 -16.26 2.84
CA LEU A 28 -4.29 -14.87 2.45
C LEU A 28 -2.88 -14.70 1.87
N LYS A 29 -1.89 -15.32 2.51
CA LYS A 29 -0.52 -15.32 1.98
C LYS A 29 -0.44 -15.94 0.60
N GLY A 30 -1.12 -17.05 0.35
CA GLY A 30 -1.18 -17.69 -0.97
C GLY A 30 -1.73 -16.73 -2.04
N TYR A 31 -2.85 -16.04 -1.78
CA TYR A 31 -3.41 -15.07 -2.72
C TYR A 31 -2.50 -13.86 -2.94
N VAL A 32 -1.83 -13.38 -1.89
CA VAL A 32 -0.84 -12.32 -2.03
C VAL A 32 0.34 -12.78 -2.89
N ASP A 33 0.86 -13.98 -2.65
CA ASP A 33 1.99 -14.53 -3.43
C ASP A 33 1.60 -14.66 -4.92
N GLU A 34 0.38 -15.16 -5.25
CA GLU A 34 -0.13 -15.23 -6.62
C GLU A 34 -0.26 -13.83 -7.26
N MET A 35 -0.82 -12.87 -6.55
CA MET A 35 -0.95 -11.49 -7.01
C MET A 35 0.42 -10.87 -7.32
N ARG A 36 1.39 -11.07 -6.44
CA ARG A 36 2.75 -10.51 -6.59
C ARG A 36 3.62 -11.25 -7.60
N ALA A 37 3.22 -12.45 -8.02
CA ALA A 37 3.87 -13.20 -9.10
C ALA A 37 3.45 -12.71 -10.50
N LEU A 38 2.47 -11.85 -10.61
CA LEU A 38 2.08 -11.23 -11.87
C LEU A 38 3.24 -10.42 -12.45
N GLN A 39 3.42 -10.53 -13.76
CA GLN A 39 4.49 -9.81 -14.45
C GLN A 39 4.04 -8.38 -14.78
N PRO A 40 4.83 -7.35 -14.40
CA PRO A 40 4.49 -5.98 -14.75
C PRO A 40 4.55 -5.78 -16.27
N PRO A 41 3.68 -4.92 -16.84
CA PRO A 41 3.71 -4.61 -18.27
C PRO A 41 4.92 -3.74 -18.66
N GLY A 42 5.64 -3.21 -17.66
CA GLY A 42 6.81 -2.35 -17.83
C GLY A 42 7.28 -1.80 -16.48
N PRO A 43 8.24 -0.85 -16.48
CA PRO A 43 8.80 -0.28 -15.26
C PRO A 43 7.88 0.74 -14.58
N GLY A 44 6.75 1.10 -15.20
CA GLY A 44 5.88 2.18 -14.79
C GLY A 44 5.06 1.88 -13.53
N ILE A 45 4.78 2.93 -12.77
CA ILE A 45 3.85 2.91 -11.63
C ILE A 45 2.49 3.39 -12.11
N ALA A 46 1.51 2.49 -12.14
CA ALA A 46 0.19 2.73 -12.74
C ALA A 46 -0.87 1.78 -12.19
N ASN A 47 -2.14 2.08 -12.40
CA ASN A 47 -3.21 1.12 -12.13
C ASN A 47 -3.16 -0.07 -13.09
N ALA A 48 -4.02 -1.08 -12.88
CA ALA A 48 -4.05 -2.30 -13.67
C ALA A 48 -4.20 -2.06 -15.19
N ASN A 49 -4.79 -0.94 -15.60
CA ASN A 49 -5.01 -0.57 -17.00
C ASN A 49 -3.96 0.43 -17.54
N GLY A 50 -2.89 0.69 -16.81
CA GLY A 50 -1.84 1.63 -17.19
C GLY A 50 -2.20 3.12 -16.97
N GLY A 51 -3.33 3.40 -16.31
CA GLY A 51 -3.79 4.75 -16.01
C GLY A 51 -3.38 5.26 -14.62
N SER A 52 -3.99 6.40 -14.23
CA SER A 52 -3.76 7.02 -12.93
C SER A 52 -4.19 6.13 -11.77
N LEU A 53 -3.49 6.26 -10.67
CA LEU A 53 -3.72 5.59 -9.40
C LEU A 53 -4.66 6.40 -8.51
N HIS A 54 -5.24 5.74 -7.52
CA HIS A 54 -6.04 6.36 -6.46
C HIS A 54 -5.53 5.88 -5.10
N ASP A 55 -5.27 6.79 -4.18
CA ASP A 55 -5.02 6.49 -2.77
C ASP A 55 -5.26 7.76 -1.94
N SER A 56 -6.34 7.76 -1.17
CA SER A 56 -6.74 8.92 -0.34
C SER A 56 -5.75 9.23 0.80
N ARG A 57 -4.80 8.35 1.06
CA ARG A 57 -3.74 8.55 2.08
C ARG A 57 -2.53 9.30 1.53
N LEU A 58 -2.47 9.49 0.22
CA LEU A 58 -1.39 10.24 -0.42
C LEU A 58 -1.82 11.68 -0.69
N PRO A 59 -0.86 12.63 -0.65
CA PRO A 59 -1.14 14.00 -1.03
C PRO A 59 -1.59 14.02 -2.50
N GLY A 60 -2.86 14.24 -2.72
CA GLY A 60 -3.39 14.44 -4.06
C GLY A 60 -3.38 15.90 -4.40
N LEU A 61 -2.80 16.26 -5.51
CA LEU A 61 -2.97 17.56 -6.10
C LEU A 61 -4.40 17.68 -6.62
N CYS A 62 -5.27 18.19 -5.79
CA CYS A 62 -6.53 18.73 -6.23
C CYS A 62 -6.25 20.13 -6.82
N LEU A 63 -5.70 20.18 -8.04
CA LEU A 63 -5.19 21.43 -8.59
C LEU A 63 -6.27 22.32 -9.20
N ASP A 64 -7.46 21.84 -9.59
CA ASP A 64 -8.34 22.64 -10.45
C ASP A 64 -9.85 22.47 -10.25
N THR A 65 -10.35 21.90 -9.16
CA THR A 65 -11.81 21.87 -8.96
C THR A 65 -12.21 22.22 -7.52
N PRO A 66 -13.31 22.98 -7.34
CA PRO A 66 -13.81 23.34 -6.01
C PRO A 66 -14.36 22.15 -5.20
N VAL A 67 -14.44 20.96 -5.80
CA VAL A 67 -14.89 19.72 -5.14
C VAL A 67 -13.92 18.61 -5.53
N CYS A 68 -12.99 18.30 -4.62
CA CYS A 68 -12.08 17.19 -4.79
C CYS A 68 -12.80 15.88 -4.51
N THR A 69 -13.31 15.23 -5.53
CA THR A 69 -14.07 13.96 -5.40
C THR A 69 -13.23 12.70 -5.56
N ALA A 70 -11.99 12.79 -6.07
CA ALA A 70 -11.06 11.66 -6.12
C ALA A 70 -9.63 12.17 -6.33
N ILE A 71 -8.79 11.92 -5.36
CA ILE A 71 -7.35 12.20 -5.46
C ILE A 71 -6.72 11.14 -6.36
N ARG A 72 -6.39 11.52 -7.59
CA ARG A 72 -5.69 10.65 -8.53
C ARG A 72 -4.28 11.19 -8.78
N PHE A 73 -3.33 10.28 -9.00
CA PHE A 73 -1.93 10.60 -9.27
C PHE A 73 -1.33 9.62 -10.30
N GLY A 74 -0.19 9.99 -10.87
CA GLY A 74 0.43 9.19 -11.93
C GLY A 74 -0.38 9.20 -13.25
N PRO A 75 -0.14 8.24 -14.16
CA PRO A 75 0.90 7.22 -14.03
C PRO A 75 2.31 7.81 -14.05
N PHE A 76 3.31 7.06 -13.56
CA PHE A 76 4.72 7.44 -13.59
C PHE A 76 5.49 6.49 -14.49
N GLU A 77 6.55 6.99 -15.13
CA GLU A 77 7.39 6.21 -16.05
C GLU A 77 8.15 5.07 -15.37
N ASP A 78 8.51 5.27 -14.08
CA ASP A 78 9.25 4.32 -13.27
C ASP A 78 9.10 4.59 -11.76
N ILE A 79 9.70 3.74 -10.93
CA ILE A 79 9.73 3.89 -9.46
C ILE A 79 10.45 5.17 -9.03
N PRO A 80 11.63 5.56 -9.58
CA PRO A 80 12.24 6.83 -9.29
C PRO A 80 11.35 8.05 -9.53
N ALA A 81 10.58 8.09 -10.62
CA ALA A 81 9.64 9.17 -10.90
C ALA A 81 8.52 9.25 -9.85
N PHE A 82 8.02 8.10 -9.40
CA PHE A 82 7.06 8.04 -8.29
C PHE A 82 7.67 8.56 -6.98
N HIS A 83 8.90 8.18 -6.65
CA HIS A 83 9.59 8.66 -5.46
C HIS A 83 9.84 10.18 -5.49
N ARG A 84 10.28 10.73 -6.63
CA ARG A 84 10.39 12.18 -6.81
C ARG A 84 9.05 12.90 -6.58
N TRP A 85 7.96 12.28 -7.02
CA TRP A 85 6.63 12.84 -6.77
C TRP A 85 6.25 12.82 -5.28
N LEU A 86 6.63 11.78 -4.54
CA LEU A 86 6.35 11.66 -3.09
C LEU A 86 7.10 12.70 -2.23
N THR A 87 8.21 13.26 -2.72
CA THR A 87 9.06 14.21 -1.98
C THR A 87 8.99 15.64 -2.52
N LYS A 88 8.03 15.93 -3.42
CA LYS A 88 7.87 17.29 -3.95
C LYS A 88 7.82 18.36 -2.86
N PRO A 89 8.41 19.56 -3.12
CA PRO A 89 9.06 19.98 -4.37
C PRO A 89 10.54 19.53 -4.51
N PHE A 90 11.05 18.72 -3.59
CA PHE A 90 12.47 18.35 -3.53
C PHE A 90 12.72 17.01 -4.26
N ASP A 91 13.48 17.04 -5.32
CA ASP A 91 13.95 15.87 -6.08
C ASP A 91 15.43 15.50 -5.76
N GLN A 92 16.11 16.37 -5.01
CA GLN A 92 17.48 16.20 -4.55
C GLN A 92 17.60 16.68 -3.09
N PRO A 93 18.62 16.22 -2.34
CA PRO A 93 18.94 16.77 -1.03
C PRO A 93 19.14 18.29 -1.09
N ASP A 94 18.62 18.98 -0.10
CA ASP A 94 18.64 20.44 0.01
C ASP A 94 19.02 20.86 1.43
N GLU A 95 19.87 21.89 1.55
CA GLU A 95 20.38 22.38 2.85
C GLU A 95 19.28 22.94 3.76
N SER A 96 18.16 23.36 3.19
CA SER A 96 16.99 23.82 3.96
C SER A 96 16.21 22.67 4.63
N LEU A 97 16.46 21.43 4.23
CA LEU A 97 15.77 20.26 4.76
C LEU A 97 16.48 19.65 5.98
N PRO A 98 15.74 19.10 6.94
CA PRO A 98 16.31 18.26 7.99
C PRO A 98 17.10 17.08 7.43
N THR A 99 18.09 16.59 8.18
CA THR A 99 18.93 15.46 7.79
C THR A 99 18.11 14.23 7.41
N GLU A 100 17.07 13.88 8.19
CA GLU A 100 16.24 12.73 7.90
C GLU A 100 15.47 12.83 6.57
N SER A 101 15.10 14.05 6.15
CA SER A 101 14.46 14.29 4.84
C SER A 101 15.45 14.09 3.70
N ASN A 102 16.66 14.60 3.88
CA ASN A 102 17.75 14.42 2.93
C ASN A 102 18.16 12.96 2.79
N ASP A 103 18.20 12.22 3.90
CA ASP A 103 18.53 10.80 3.90
C ASP A 103 17.42 9.98 3.19
N LEU A 104 16.15 10.33 3.39
CA LEU A 104 15.02 9.75 2.65
C LEU A 104 15.16 9.98 1.13
N ILE A 105 15.42 11.22 0.71
CA ILE A 105 15.58 11.57 -0.71
C ILE A 105 16.75 10.78 -1.33
N LYS A 106 17.88 10.69 -0.61
CA LYS A 106 19.03 9.87 -1.03
C LYS A 106 18.66 8.41 -1.15
N GLN A 107 17.95 7.85 -0.17
CA GLN A 107 17.50 6.45 -0.19
C GLN A 107 16.61 6.19 -1.40
N TYR A 108 15.63 7.05 -1.67
CA TYR A 108 14.77 6.93 -2.84
C TYR A 108 15.53 6.95 -4.16
N ARG A 109 16.56 7.79 -4.27
CA ARG A 109 17.37 7.95 -5.47
C ARG A 109 18.39 6.84 -5.68
N ASP A 110 19.07 6.42 -4.60
CA ASP A 110 20.30 5.61 -4.68
C ASP A 110 20.02 4.10 -4.52
N THR A 111 18.79 3.71 -4.16
CA THR A 111 18.40 2.30 -4.01
C THR A 111 17.91 1.72 -5.33
N ASP A 112 18.39 0.52 -5.67
CA ASP A 112 17.77 -0.29 -6.72
C ASP A 112 16.47 -0.92 -6.19
N TRP A 113 15.35 -0.43 -6.67
CA TRP A 113 14.02 -0.87 -6.26
C TRP A 113 13.49 -2.07 -7.05
N GLY A 114 14.21 -2.52 -8.09
CA GLY A 114 13.78 -3.58 -8.99
C GLY A 114 12.57 -3.19 -9.84
N GLN A 115 11.79 -4.20 -10.24
CA GLN A 115 10.55 -3.99 -11.00
C GLN A 115 9.36 -3.73 -10.09
N PRO A 116 8.34 -2.96 -10.54
CA PRO A 116 7.11 -2.84 -9.81
C PRO A 116 6.41 -4.19 -9.67
N VAL A 117 5.64 -4.35 -8.60
CA VAL A 117 4.84 -5.54 -8.34
C VAL A 117 3.38 -5.16 -8.20
N PHE A 118 2.48 -6.06 -8.57
CA PHE A 118 1.06 -5.80 -8.40
C PHE A 118 0.71 -5.78 -6.91
N THR A 119 -0.03 -4.78 -6.50
CA THR A 119 -0.28 -4.40 -5.11
C THR A 119 -1.76 -4.09 -4.97
N HIS A 120 -2.42 -4.61 -3.95
CA HIS A 120 -3.79 -4.23 -3.60
C HIS A 120 -3.83 -2.81 -3.02
N GLY A 121 -2.87 -2.51 -2.14
CA GLY A 121 -2.70 -1.19 -1.53
C GLY A 121 -3.58 -0.93 -0.30
N ASP A 122 -4.52 -1.82 0.05
CA ASP A 122 -5.35 -1.72 1.25
C ASP A 122 -5.78 -3.10 1.77
N LEU A 123 -4.81 -3.98 2.08
CA LEU A 123 -5.07 -5.30 2.67
C LEU A 123 -5.41 -5.19 4.17
N SER A 124 -6.45 -4.44 4.48
CA SER A 124 -6.99 -4.33 5.83
C SER A 124 -7.93 -5.50 6.14
N CYS A 125 -8.18 -5.75 7.44
CA CYS A 125 -9.16 -6.76 7.84
C CYS A 125 -10.61 -6.44 7.42
N LEU A 126 -10.87 -5.25 6.90
CA LEU A 126 -12.18 -4.82 6.39
C LEU A 126 -12.40 -5.26 4.95
N ASN A 127 -11.32 -5.52 4.21
CA ASN A 127 -11.36 -5.81 2.78
C ASN A 127 -11.17 -7.30 2.45
N ILE A 128 -11.15 -8.16 3.49
CA ILE A 128 -11.00 -9.61 3.35
C ILE A 128 -12.30 -10.27 3.83
N LEU A 129 -12.95 -11.01 2.95
CA LEU A 129 -14.19 -11.72 3.23
C LEU A 129 -13.93 -13.19 3.51
N VAL A 130 -14.64 -13.73 4.52
CA VAL A 130 -14.53 -15.13 4.94
C VAL A 130 -15.90 -15.77 5.13
N ASP A 131 -16.01 -17.06 4.75
CA ASP A 131 -17.13 -17.93 5.09
C ASP A 131 -16.59 -19.15 5.83
N GLY A 132 -16.84 -19.22 7.13
CA GLY A 132 -16.23 -20.24 8.02
C GLY A 132 -14.71 -20.12 8.08
N GLU A 133 -14.01 -21.12 7.55
CA GLU A 133 -12.54 -21.25 7.54
C GLU A 133 -11.93 -20.94 6.16
N ASN A 134 -12.71 -20.32 5.26
CA ASN A 134 -12.24 -20.04 3.91
C ASN A 134 -12.33 -18.54 3.61
N ILE A 135 -11.29 -18.00 3.00
CA ILE A 135 -11.35 -16.67 2.37
C ILE A 135 -12.17 -16.81 1.09
N THR A 136 -13.22 -16.00 0.97
CA THR A 136 -14.14 -16.01 -0.17
C THR A 136 -13.93 -14.85 -1.11
N GLY A 137 -13.20 -13.81 -0.68
CA GLY A 137 -12.87 -12.68 -1.52
C GLY A 137 -11.98 -11.66 -0.86
N ILE A 138 -11.27 -10.93 -1.71
CA ILE A 138 -10.59 -9.68 -1.37
C ILE A 138 -11.30 -8.59 -2.16
N ILE A 139 -11.74 -7.53 -1.50
CA ILE A 139 -12.56 -6.47 -2.07
C ILE A 139 -11.88 -5.11 -1.93
N ASP A 140 -12.46 -4.09 -2.56
CA ASP A 140 -11.97 -2.71 -2.51
C ASP A 140 -10.60 -2.51 -3.17
N TRP A 141 -10.56 -2.85 -4.46
CA TRP A 141 -9.38 -2.75 -5.34
C TRP A 141 -9.15 -1.35 -5.90
N GLU A 142 -9.75 -0.31 -5.33
CA GLU A 142 -9.66 1.05 -5.86
C GLU A 142 -8.24 1.64 -5.80
N THR A 143 -7.44 1.16 -4.83
CA THR A 143 -6.04 1.55 -4.65
C THR A 143 -5.06 0.65 -5.41
N ALA A 144 -5.57 -0.40 -6.07
CA ALA A 144 -4.72 -1.41 -6.67
C ALA A 144 -3.96 -0.91 -7.91
N GLY A 145 -2.74 -1.42 -8.04
CA GLY A 145 -1.87 -1.09 -9.17
C GLY A 145 -0.47 -1.68 -9.04
N TRP A 146 0.39 -1.23 -9.92
CA TRP A 146 1.81 -1.57 -9.95
C TRP A 146 2.57 -0.57 -9.10
N TYR A 147 3.27 -1.03 -8.07
CA TYR A 147 3.98 -0.20 -7.10
C TYR A 147 5.35 -0.79 -6.75
N PRO A 148 6.22 -0.03 -6.06
CA PRO A 148 7.45 -0.57 -5.48
C PRO A 148 7.14 -1.75 -4.54
N SER A 149 8.02 -2.74 -4.47
CA SER A 149 7.81 -3.99 -3.73
C SER A 149 7.44 -3.82 -2.25
N TYR A 150 7.80 -2.72 -1.64
CA TYR A 150 7.52 -2.42 -0.24
C TYR A 150 6.10 -1.87 0.00
N TRP A 151 5.41 -1.38 -1.05
CA TRP A 151 4.20 -0.55 -0.92
C TRP A 151 3.04 -1.29 -0.23
N GLU A 152 2.85 -2.58 -0.53
CA GLU A 152 1.80 -3.37 0.15
C GLU A 152 2.01 -3.46 1.66
N TYR A 153 3.25 -3.74 2.10
CA TYR A 153 3.55 -3.84 3.52
C TYR A 153 3.37 -2.50 4.24
N VAL A 154 3.81 -1.43 3.63
CA VAL A 154 3.65 -0.07 4.16
C VAL A 154 2.17 0.29 4.26
N SER A 155 1.40 0.06 3.20
CA SER A 155 -0.03 0.36 3.15
C SER A 155 -0.83 -0.44 4.16
N ALA A 156 -0.56 -1.75 4.32
CA ALA A 156 -1.21 -2.61 5.29
C ALA A 156 -0.91 -2.22 6.76
N ASN A 157 0.22 -1.52 6.99
CA ASN A 157 0.62 -1.00 8.30
C ASN A 157 0.19 0.45 8.56
N LYS A 158 -0.63 1.05 7.71
CA LYS A 158 -1.16 2.40 7.96
C LYS A 158 -2.28 2.38 8.98
N MET A 159 -2.15 3.25 9.98
CA MET A 159 -3.04 3.25 11.15
C MET A 159 -4.50 3.55 10.80
N ASN A 160 -5.35 2.55 11.03
CA ASN A 160 -6.78 2.75 11.14
C ASN A 160 -7.22 2.29 12.54
N ILE A 161 -7.83 3.17 13.31
CA ILE A 161 -8.27 2.90 14.68
C ILE A 161 -9.21 1.68 14.79
N ARG A 162 -9.91 1.34 13.70
CA ARG A 162 -10.85 0.21 13.66
C ARG A 162 -10.18 -1.14 13.48
N ASN A 163 -8.90 -1.18 13.12
CA ASN A 163 -8.17 -2.42 12.83
C ASN A 163 -6.76 -2.47 13.44
N ILE A 164 -6.53 -1.74 14.53
CA ILE A 164 -5.23 -1.71 15.23
C ILE A 164 -4.70 -3.13 15.50
N PHE A 165 -5.56 -4.05 15.92
CA PHE A 165 -5.18 -5.44 16.18
C PHE A 165 -4.63 -6.16 14.94
N TRP A 166 -4.97 -5.70 13.72
CA TRP A 166 -4.56 -6.35 12.48
C TRP A 166 -3.06 -6.22 12.20
N TYR A 167 -2.41 -5.19 12.73
CA TYR A 167 -0.95 -5.01 12.58
C TYR A 167 -0.15 -6.16 13.14
N ASP A 168 -0.64 -6.79 14.22
CA ASP A 168 0.00 -7.95 14.83
C ASP A 168 0.00 -9.18 13.92
N TYR A 169 -0.70 -9.11 12.79
CA TYR A 169 -0.85 -10.22 11.85
C TYR A 169 -0.29 -9.94 10.45
N VAL A 170 -0.03 -8.68 10.09
CA VAL A 170 0.45 -8.29 8.75
C VAL A 170 1.71 -9.06 8.34
N TYR A 171 2.67 -9.24 9.25
CA TYR A 171 3.91 -9.97 8.99
C TYR A 171 3.71 -11.47 8.73
N ARG A 172 2.52 -12.01 8.95
CA ARG A 172 2.21 -13.43 8.73
C ARG A 172 1.79 -13.73 7.30
N PHE A 173 1.36 -12.70 6.55
CA PHE A 173 0.97 -12.85 5.15
C PHE A 173 1.73 -11.93 4.19
N LEU A 174 2.44 -10.93 4.69
CA LEU A 174 3.34 -10.08 3.92
C LEU A 174 4.78 -10.24 4.41
N GLU A 175 5.73 -10.18 3.50
CA GLU A 175 7.15 -10.10 3.85
C GLU A 175 7.43 -8.80 4.61
N PRO A 176 8.00 -8.86 5.84
CA PRO A 176 8.27 -7.66 6.62
C PRO A 176 9.29 -6.73 5.95
N LYS A 177 8.94 -5.45 5.86
CA LYS A 177 9.75 -4.36 5.30
C LYS A 177 9.89 -3.22 6.33
N PRO A 178 10.48 -3.47 7.52
CA PRO A 178 10.48 -2.48 8.61
C PRO A 178 11.27 -1.21 8.29
N LYS A 179 12.33 -1.31 7.48
CA LYS A 179 13.09 -0.13 7.03
C LYS A 179 12.25 0.75 6.11
N ASP A 180 11.52 0.13 5.18
CA ASP A 180 10.66 0.85 4.24
C ASP A 180 9.44 1.44 4.93
N LEU A 181 8.92 0.78 5.97
CA LEU A 181 7.87 1.33 6.81
C LEU A 181 8.32 2.59 7.56
N GLU A 182 9.54 2.59 8.11
CA GLU A 182 10.09 3.80 8.76
C GLU A 182 10.36 4.91 7.74
N MET A 183 10.87 4.56 6.58
CA MET A 183 11.03 5.47 5.45
C MET A 183 9.71 6.17 5.08
N ASP A 184 8.61 5.42 4.98
CA ASP A 184 7.30 6.00 4.66
C ASP A 184 6.75 6.87 5.81
N ARG A 185 7.02 6.55 7.06
CA ARG A 185 6.68 7.41 8.21
C ARG A 185 7.40 8.75 8.16
N ILE A 186 8.67 8.76 7.75
CA ILE A 186 9.43 10.01 7.53
C ILE A 186 8.79 10.79 6.38
N ARG A 187 8.47 10.12 5.27
CA ARG A 187 7.77 10.72 4.13
C ARG A 187 6.44 11.38 4.57
N GLU A 188 5.60 10.66 5.29
CA GLU A 188 4.31 11.19 5.77
C GLU A 188 4.49 12.42 6.65
N ARG A 189 5.43 12.36 7.59
CA ARG A 189 5.71 13.44 8.53
C ARG A 189 6.29 14.68 7.85
N ARG A 190 7.08 14.51 6.78
CA ARG A 190 7.85 15.61 6.15
C ARG A 190 7.26 16.10 4.83
N PHE A 191 6.58 15.24 4.10
CA PHE A 191 6.06 15.50 2.75
C PHE A 191 4.57 15.12 2.63
N GLY A 192 3.91 14.80 3.72
CA GLY A 192 2.47 14.50 3.75
C GLY A 192 1.62 15.77 3.65
N LEU A 193 0.27 15.58 3.62
CA LEU A 193 -0.72 16.66 3.48
C LEU A 193 -0.66 17.72 4.61
N PHE A 194 -0.03 17.39 5.74
CA PHE A 194 0.03 18.22 6.93
C PHE A 194 1.48 18.44 7.42
N GLY A 195 2.47 18.24 6.55
CA GLY A 195 3.88 18.50 6.83
C GLY A 195 4.25 19.95 6.62
#